data_c202482ddb63add78b5362e60546aa72
#
_entry.id   c202482ddb63add78b5362e60546aa72
#
_cell.length_a   1.000
_cell.length_b   1.000
_cell.length_c   1.000
_cell.angle_alpha   90.00
_cell.angle_beta   90.00
_cell.angle_gamma   90.00
#
_symmetry.space_group_name_H-M   'P 1'
#
loop_
_entity.id
_entity.type
_entity.pdbx_description
1 polymer ?
#
loop_
_entity_poly.entity_id
_entity_poly.type
_entity_poly.pdbx_seq_one_letter_code
_entity_poly.pdbx_strand_id
1 'polypeptide(L)'
;MQNRHIDRKRYFDELAKTSEEFYIDYLKPYKNIGPGCKVLEIGCGEGGNLLPFAQAGCKVAGLDLAAGKIDNARKFFATLETEGEFACADFLKTNPFEKDGLFDIILIHDVIEHIEPEGKDAFFERLKMYLKPDGIIFFAFPAWQMPFGGHQQICRSKFCSKVPFMHVLPVFIYKAWLKLFGEQKDKIDELLSIKRSRMTPEKFEKLCARHGYEIKDRIFWFFSPHYKTKFNLTPHRLWKPLAHIPYLRNWFTTSCFYLIEESK
;
A
#
# COMPACT_ATOMS: atom_id res chain seq x y z
N MET A 1 -19.58 3.83 5.03
CA MET A 1 -18.72 2.85 4.34
C MET A 1 -18.93 3.00 2.84
N GLN A 2 -17.90 3.07 2.04
CA GLN A 2 -18.04 3.17 0.57
C GLN A 2 -18.46 1.80 0.02
N ASN A 3 -19.37 1.78 -0.99
CA ASN A 3 -19.90 0.52 -1.57
C ASN A 3 -18.83 -0.47 -2.04
N ARG A 4 -17.67 0.01 -2.50
CA ARG A 4 -16.53 -0.82 -2.92
C ARG A 4 -15.89 -1.66 -1.81
N HIS A 5 -16.04 -1.27 -0.53
CA HIS A 5 -15.60 -2.11 0.60
C HIS A 5 -16.55 -3.30 0.84
N ILE A 6 -17.72 -3.26 0.22
CA ILE A 6 -18.71 -4.33 0.23
C ILE A 6 -18.56 -5.17 -1.04
N ASP A 7 -18.40 -4.54 -2.21
CA ASP A 7 -18.17 -5.20 -3.49
C ASP A 7 -16.65 -5.46 -3.67
N ARG A 8 -16.21 -6.63 -3.17
CA ARG A 8 -14.82 -7.03 -3.17
C ARG A 8 -14.27 -7.32 -4.57
N LYS A 9 -15.13 -7.83 -5.49
CA LYS A 9 -14.72 -8.07 -6.88
C LYS A 9 -14.44 -6.77 -7.61
N ARG A 10 -15.31 -5.79 -7.45
CA ARG A 10 -15.10 -4.46 -8.03
C ARG A 10 -13.79 -3.84 -7.51
N TYR A 11 -13.51 -3.96 -6.21
CA TYR A 11 -12.26 -3.43 -5.64
C TYR A 11 -11.02 -4.14 -6.20
N PHE A 12 -11.08 -5.47 -6.36
CA PHE A 12 -10.06 -6.26 -7.04
C PHE A 12 -9.80 -5.73 -8.47
N ASP A 13 -10.86 -5.52 -9.27
CA ASP A 13 -10.75 -5.02 -10.65
C ASP A 13 -10.18 -3.59 -10.72
N GLU A 14 -10.56 -2.71 -9.77
CA GLU A 14 -10.01 -1.36 -9.65
C GLU A 14 -8.50 -1.38 -9.38
N LEU A 15 -8.02 -2.27 -8.51
CA LEU A 15 -6.60 -2.45 -8.23
C LEU A 15 -5.85 -3.06 -9.42
N ALA A 16 -6.40 -4.10 -10.05
CA ALA A 16 -5.81 -4.72 -11.23
C ALA A 16 -5.60 -3.71 -12.36
N LYS A 17 -6.62 -2.93 -12.68
CA LYS A 17 -6.53 -1.88 -13.68
C LYS A 17 -5.49 -0.80 -13.33
N THR A 18 -5.43 -0.39 -12.06
CA THR A 18 -4.42 0.59 -11.61
C THR A 18 -3.01 0.03 -11.74
N SER A 19 -2.82 -1.23 -11.37
CA SER A 19 -1.53 -1.92 -11.47
C SER A 19 -1.08 -2.08 -12.93
N GLU A 20 -1.99 -2.50 -13.81
CA GLU A 20 -1.74 -2.63 -15.25
C GLU A 20 -1.31 -1.30 -15.89
N GLU A 21 -2.08 -0.23 -15.66
CA GLU A 21 -1.86 1.07 -16.30
C GLU A 21 -0.68 1.86 -15.71
N PHE A 22 -0.29 1.61 -14.44
CA PHE A 22 0.67 2.48 -13.77
C PHE A 22 1.82 1.75 -13.08
N TYR A 23 1.61 0.60 -12.42
CA TYR A 23 2.70 -0.05 -11.67
C TYR A 23 3.64 -0.79 -12.60
N ILE A 24 3.08 -1.54 -13.56
CA ILE A 24 3.89 -2.26 -14.55
C ILE A 24 4.76 -1.26 -15.34
N ASP A 25 4.18 -0.18 -15.87
CA ASP A 25 4.92 0.80 -16.65
C ASP A 25 5.97 1.56 -15.80
N TYR A 26 5.68 1.77 -14.52
CA TYR A 26 6.63 2.39 -13.59
C TYR A 26 7.82 1.48 -13.27
N LEU A 27 7.60 0.18 -13.19
CA LEU A 27 8.62 -0.81 -12.80
C LEU A 27 9.43 -1.36 -13.97
N LYS A 28 8.87 -1.43 -15.19
CA LYS A 28 9.54 -1.93 -16.40
C LYS A 28 10.94 -1.38 -16.67
N PRO A 29 11.25 -0.07 -16.44
CA PRO A 29 12.60 0.45 -16.62
C PRO A 29 13.65 -0.15 -15.70
N TYR A 30 13.22 -0.75 -14.57
CA TYR A 30 14.10 -1.25 -13.51
C TYR A 30 14.16 -2.77 -13.46
N LYS A 31 13.10 -3.47 -13.88
CA LYS A 31 13.02 -4.93 -13.90
C LYS A 31 12.29 -5.44 -15.13
N ASN A 32 12.80 -6.55 -15.65
CA ASN A 32 12.08 -7.27 -16.70
C ASN A 32 10.87 -7.99 -16.12
N ILE A 33 9.67 -7.53 -16.52
CA ILE A 33 8.39 -8.09 -16.07
C ILE A 33 7.89 -9.08 -17.12
N GLY A 34 7.87 -10.36 -16.76
CA GLY A 34 7.53 -11.45 -17.67
C GLY A 34 7.95 -12.82 -17.15
N PRO A 35 8.03 -13.84 -18.02
CA PRO A 35 8.44 -15.19 -17.64
C PRO A 35 9.79 -15.20 -16.90
N GLY A 36 9.83 -15.88 -15.74
CA GLY A 36 11.02 -15.95 -14.88
C GLY A 36 11.10 -14.89 -13.79
N CYS A 37 10.33 -13.81 -13.88
CA CYS A 37 10.20 -12.81 -12.82
C CYS A 37 9.30 -13.33 -11.69
N LYS A 38 9.71 -13.14 -10.44
CA LYS A 38 8.94 -13.48 -9.24
C LYS A 38 8.51 -12.19 -8.52
N VAL A 39 7.22 -12.06 -8.27
CA VAL A 39 6.62 -10.87 -7.63
C VAL A 39 5.90 -11.27 -6.36
N LEU A 40 6.22 -10.61 -5.25
CA LEU A 40 5.53 -10.76 -3.97
C LEU A 40 4.75 -9.49 -3.67
N GLU A 41 3.51 -9.62 -3.20
CA GLU A 41 2.79 -8.48 -2.59
C GLU A 41 2.54 -8.75 -1.10
N ILE A 42 3.03 -7.83 -0.26
CA ILE A 42 2.79 -7.84 1.18
C ILE A 42 1.54 -6.99 1.46
N GLY A 43 0.54 -7.59 2.12
CA GLY A 43 -0.78 -6.98 2.29
C GLY A 43 -1.61 -7.00 1.00
N CYS A 44 -1.55 -8.11 0.26
CA CYS A 44 -2.11 -8.24 -1.09
C CYS A 44 -3.64 -8.11 -1.17
N GLY A 45 -4.35 -8.16 -0.04
CA GLY A 45 -5.81 -8.19 -0.05
C GLY A 45 -6.33 -9.35 -0.89
N GLU A 46 -7.14 -9.02 -1.90
CA GLU A 46 -7.69 -9.98 -2.86
C GLU A 46 -6.75 -10.24 -4.06
N GLY A 47 -5.52 -9.69 -4.07
CA GLY A 47 -4.53 -9.95 -5.12
C GLY A 47 -4.70 -9.12 -6.40
N GLY A 48 -5.52 -8.06 -6.37
CA GLY A 48 -5.80 -7.26 -7.58
C GLY A 48 -4.53 -6.68 -8.22
N ASN A 49 -3.61 -6.14 -7.42
CA ASN A 49 -2.36 -5.59 -7.96
C ASN A 49 -1.46 -6.65 -8.61
N LEU A 50 -1.55 -7.92 -8.17
CA LEU A 50 -0.74 -9.02 -8.71
C LEU A 50 -1.25 -9.55 -10.04
N LEU A 51 -2.55 -9.38 -10.35
CA LEU A 51 -3.15 -9.95 -11.55
C LEU A 51 -2.42 -9.57 -12.85
N PRO A 52 -2.10 -8.30 -13.14
CA PRO A 52 -1.41 -7.95 -14.38
C PRO A 52 0.01 -8.53 -14.48
N PHE A 53 0.69 -8.71 -13.36
CA PHE A 53 2.00 -9.37 -13.32
C PHE A 53 1.89 -10.85 -13.67
N ALA A 54 0.88 -11.54 -13.11
CA ALA A 54 0.62 -12.94 -13.44
C ALA A 54 0.27 -13.09 -14.93
N GLN A 55 -0.58 -12.22 -15.47
CA GLN A 55 -0.94 -12.19 -16.88
C GLN A 55 0.25 -11.88 -17.81
N ALA A 56 1.24 -11.13 -17.32
CA ALA A 56 2.50 -10.91 -18.02
C ALA A 56 3.46 -12.11 -17.94
N GLY A 57 3.09 -13.20 -17.26
CA GLY A 57 3.89 -14.43 -17.13
C GLY A 57 4.81 -14.47 -15.92
N CYS A 58 4.69 -13.53 -14.97
CA CYS A 58 5.43 -13.59 -13.71
C CYS A 58 4.85 -14.67 -12.79
N LYS A 59 5.68 -15.27 -11.94
CA LYS A 59 5.24 -16.04 -10.79
C LYS A 59 4.88 -15.06 -9.69
N VAL A 60 3.62 -15.09 -9.23
CA VAL A 60 3.13 -14.14 -8.24
C VAL A 60 2.79 -14.83 -6.93
N ALA A 61 3.13 -14.18 -5.82
CA ALA A 61 2.77 -14.59 -4.48
C ALA A 61 2.20 -13.41 -3.70
N GLY A 62 1.22 -13.66 -2.84
CA GLY A 62 0.61 -12.63 -2.00
C GLY A 62 0.33 -13.11 -0.58
N LEU A 63 0.53 -12.24 0.39
CA LEU A 63 0.14 -12.50 1.76
C LEU A 63 -0.69 -11.35 2.34
N ASP A 64 -1.67 -11.70 3.17
CA ASP A 64 -2.50 -10.74 3.92
C ASP A 64 -2.90 -11.37 5.25
N LEU A 65 -3.19 -10.55 6.26
CA LEU A 65 -3.67 -10.99 7.57
C LEU A 65 -5.11 -11.50 7.55
N ALA A 66 -5.90 -11.06 6.57
CA ALA A 66 -7.33 -11.33 6.50
C ALA A 66 -7.63 -12.59 5.67
N ALA A 67 -7.95 -13.72 6.33
CA ALA A 67 -8.25 -14.99 5.68
C ALA A 67 -9.31 -14.85 4.57
N GLY A 68 -10.41 -14.12 4.83
CA GLY A 68 -11.47 -13.92 3.84
C GLY A 68 -11.02 -13.19 2.57
N LYS A 69 -10.02 -12.30 2.65
CA LYS A 69 -9.43 -11.66 1.48
C LYS A 69 -8.58 -12.66 0.68
N ILE A 70 -7.81 -13.48 1.36
CA ILE A 70 -6.98 -14.54 0.73
C ILE A 70 -7.87 -15.57 0.03
N ASP A 71 -9.00 -15.95 0.64
CA ASP A 71 -9.97 -16.87 0.02
C ASP A 71 -10.59 -16.25 -1.25
N ASN A 72 -10.86 -14.93 -1.23
CA ASN A 72 -11.30 -14.21 -2.42
C ASN A 72 -10.21 -14.15 -3.49
N ALA A 73 -8.95 -13.89 -3.12
CA ALA A 73 -7.82 -13.88 -4.04
C ALA A 73 -7.71 -15.20 -4.81
N ARG A 74 -7.73 -16.33 -4.09
CA ARG A 74 -7.71 -17.67 -4.70
C ARG A 74 -8.89 -17.89 -5.65
N LYS A 75 -10.11 -17.49 -5.24
CA LYS A 75 -11.32 -17.61 -6.08
C LYS A 75 -11.23 -16.75 -7.35
N PHE A 76 -10.79 -15.49 -7.23
CA PHE A 76 -10.72 -14.57 -8.36
C PHE A 76 -9.66 -15.03 -9.37
N PHE A 77 -8.49 -15.45 -8.90
CA PHE A 77 -7.44 -16.00 -9.76
C PHE A 77 -7.89 -17.28 -10.45
N ALA A 78 -8.51 -18.22 -9.73
CA ALA A 78 -9.08 -19.44 -10.33
C ALA A 78 -10.14 -19.14 -11.39
N THR A 79 -11.05 -18.17 -11.13
CA THR A 79 -12.07 -17.77 -12.10
C THR A 79 -11.49 -17.16 -13.38
N LEU A 80 -10.31 -16.53 -13.28
CA LEU A 80 -9.60 -15.92 -14.40
C LEU A 80 -8.56 -16.87 -15.03
N GLU A 81 -8.56 -18.16 -14.63
CA GLU A 81 -7.61 -19.18 -15.09
C GLU A 81 -6.15 -18.70 -14.98
N THR A 82 -5.86 -17.95 -13.92
CA THR A 82 -4.55 -17.35 -13.66
C THR A 82 -3.93 -17.96 -12.40
N GLU A 83 -2.65 -18.29 -12.46
CA GLU A 83 -1.93 -18.86 -11.33
C GLU A 83 -1.43 -17.78 -10.37
N GLY A 84 -1.46 -18.08 -9.07
CA GLY A 84 -0.91 -17.24 -8.01
C GLY A 84 -0.95 -17.96 -6.68
N GLU A 85 0.04 -17.71 -5.84
CA GLU A 85 0.17 -18.30 -4.51
C GLU A 85 -0.27 -17.30 -3.45
N PHE A 86 -1.23 -17.69 -2.58
CA PHE A 86 -1.80 -16.79 -1.58
C PHE A 86 -1.77 -17.41 -0.18
N ALA A 87 -1.21 -16.68 0.80
CA ALA A 87 -1.10 -17.10 2.17
C ALA A 87 -1.75 -16.12 3.15
N CYS A 88 -2.57 -16.67 4.07
CA CYS A 88 -3.03 -15.90 5.22
C CYS A 88 -1.94 -15.94 6.29
N ALA A 89 -1.17 -14.88 6.43
CA ALA A 89 0.01 -14.85 7.28
C ALA A 89 0.37 -13.45 7.78
N ASP A 90 0.97 -13.40 8.97
CA ASP A 90 1.59 -12.17 9.49
C ASP A 90 3.03 -12.08 8.97
N PHE A 91 3.28 -11.11 8.09
CA PHE A 91 4.60 -10.87 7.53
C PHE A 91 5.68 -10.71 8.60
N LEU A 92 5.36 -10.12 9.75
CA LEU A 92 6.33 -9.89 10.82
C LEU A 92 6.69 -11.18 11.59
N LYS A 93 5.91 -12.28 11.45
CA LYS A 93 6.08 -13.49 12.26
C LYS A 93 6.52 -14.70 11.44
N THR A 94 5.98 -14.84 10.22
CA THR A 94 6.14 -16.08 9.43
C THR A 94 6.65 -15.77 8.03
N ASN A 95 7.29 -16.76 7.39
CA ASN A 95 7.62 -16.75 5.97
C ASN A 95 6.91 -17.92 5.27
N PRO A 96 5.70 -17.73 4.75
CA PRO A 96 4.98 -18.81 4.08
C PRO A 96 5.60 -19.21 2.75
N PHE A 97 6.48 -18.39 2.15
CA PHE A 97 7.10 -18.59 0.85
C PHE A 97 8.60 -18.93 0.94
N GLU A 98 9.08 -19.41 2.09
CA GLU A 98 10.50 -19.75 2.27
C GLU A 98 11.02 -20.75 1.23
N LYS A 99 10.18 -21.70 0.81
CA LYS A 99 10.52 -22.72 -0.18
C LYS A 99 10.56 -22.17 -1.62
N ASP A 100 9.92 -21.03 -1.88
CA ASP A 100 9.81 -20.43 -3.21
C ASP A 100 11.05 -19.60 -3.57
N GLY A 101 11.92 -19.38 -2.58
CA GLY A 101 13.12 -18.56 -2.71
C GLY A 101 12.80 -17.07 -2.79
N LEU A 102 13.78 -16.28 -3.25
CA LEU A 102 13.71 -14.82 -3.24
C LEU A 102 12.94 -14.27 -4.45
N PHE A 103 12.41 -13.07 -4.29
CA PHE A 103 11.58 -12.34 -5.26
C PHE A 103 12.40 -11.25 -5.98
N ASP A 104 12.07 -11.03 -7.25
CA ASP A 104 12.63 -9.93 -8.07
C ASP A 104 12.00 -8.59 -7.72
N ILE A 105 10.70 -8.61 -7.42
CA ILE A 105 9.89 -7.44 -7.09
C ILE A 105 9.08 -7.72 -5.84
N ILE A 106 9.10 -6.79 -4.88
CA ILE A 106 8.17 -6.79 -3.74
C ILE A 106 7.27 -5.55 -3.88
N LEU A 107 5.95 -5.76 -3.86
CA LEU A 107 4.95 -4.71 -3.86
C LEU A 107 4.41 -4.50 -2.44
N ILE A 108 4.28 -3.24 -2.02
CA ILE A 108 3.73 -2.86 -0.72
C ILE A 108 2.82 -1.65 -0.94
N HIS A 109 1.51 -1.91 -1.02
CA HIS A 109 0.52 -0.89 -1.32
C HIS A 109 -0.46 -0.70 -0.16
N ASP A 110 -0.52 0.52 0.38
CA ASP A 110 -1.35 0.90 1.53
C ASP A 110 -1.18 -0.05 2.75
N VAL A 111 0.09 -0.34 3.12
CA VAL A 111 0.44 -1.22 4.25
C VAL A 111 1.28 -0.52 5.31
N ILE A 112 2.34 0.19 4.90
CA ILE A 112 3.35 0.74 5.83
C ILE A 112 2.75 1.74 6.84
N GLU A 113 1.70 2.43 6.49
CA GLU A 113 0.97 3.35 7.36
C GLU A 113 0.13 2.64 8.43
N HIS A 114 -0.19 1.35 8.23
CA HIS A 114 -0.90 0.52 9.20
C HIS A 114 0.02 -0.18 10.20
N ILE A 115 1.32 -0.24 9.93
CA ILE A 115 2.29 -0.83 10.85
C ILE A 115 2.55 0.16 11.99
N GLU A 116 2.44 -0.32 13.24
CA GLU A 116 2.77 0.49 14.42
C GLU A 116 4.24 0.94 14.39
N PRO A 117 4.58 2.09 14.99
CA PRO A 117 5.95 2.62 14.96
C PRO A 117 7.02 1.60 15.38
N GLU A 118 6.71 0.79 16.40
CA GLU A 118 7.62 -0.21 16.97
C GLU A 118 7.88 -1.39 16.03
N GLY A 119 6.97 -1.66 15.11
CA GLY A 119 7.09 -2.77 14.13
C GLY A 119 7.82 -2.39 12.84
N LYS A 120 8.06 -1.10 12.60
CA LYS A 120 8.60 -0.63 11.31
C LYS A 120 10.04 -1.08 11.06
N ASP A 121 10.88 -1.03 12.07
CA ASP A 121 12.28 -1.47 11.95
C ASP A 121 12.32 -2.98 11.61
N ALA A 122 11.55 -3.80 12.32
CA ALA A 122 11.44 -5.23 12.03
C ALA A 122 10.86 -5.50 10.63
N PHE A 123 9.92 -4.67 10.17
CA PHE A 123 9.35 -4.79 8.82
C PHE A 123 10.42 -4.58 7.74
N PHE A 124 11.23 -3.53 7.84
CA PHE A 124 12.29 -3.24 6.87
C PHE A 124 13.39 -4.32 6.89
N GLU A 125 13.77 -4.81 8.06
CA GLU A 125 14.76 -5.91 8.17
C GLU A 125 14.25 -7.20 7.50
N ARG A 126 12.97 -7.54 7.71
CA ARG A 126 12.40 -8.75 7.11
C ARG A 126 12.29 -8.70 5.58
N LEU A 127 12.15 -7.52 4.99
CA LEU A 127 12.10 -7.39 3.53
C LEU A 127 13.33 -8.00 2.84
N LYS A 128 14.51 -7.89 3.47
CA LYS A 128 15.77 -8.48 2.97
C LYS A 128 15.71 -10.00 2.84
N MET A 129 14.93 -10.65 3.69
CA MET A 129 14.78 -12.13 3.67
C MET A 129 13.98 -12.63 2.46
N TYR A 130 13.28 -11.73 1.77
CA TYR A 130 12.43 -12.06 0.62
C TYR A 130 12.98 -11.52 -0.70
N LEU A 131 13.89 -10.55 -0.64
CA LEU A 131 14.37 -9.82 -1.80
C LEU A 131 15.63 -10.49 -2.38
N LYS A 132 15.69 -10.63 -3.70
CA LYS A 132 16.94 -10.98 -4.40
C LYS A 132 17.99 -9.88 -4.25
N PRO A 133 19.30 -10.18 -4.37
CA PRO A 133 20.36 -9.17 -4.26
C PRO A 133 20.25 -8.01 -5.26
N ASP A 134 19.61 -8.25 -6.41
CA ASP A 134 19.30 -7.25 -7.44
C ASP A 134 17.81 -6.93 -7.51
N GLY A 135 17.04 -7.34 -6.49
CA GLY A 135 15.60 -7.13 -6.39
C GLY A 135 15.25 -5.67 -6.09
N ILE A 136 14.02 -5.31 -6.40
CA ILE A 136 13.46 -3.98 -6.14
C ILE A 136 12.19 -4.07 -5.29
N ILE A 137 11.96 -3.04 -4.49
CA ILE A 137 10.76 -2.93 -3.66
C ILE A 137 10.00 -1.68 -4.07
N PHE A 138 8.74 -1.84 -4.40
CA PHE A 138 7.82 -0.75 -4.70
C PHE A 138 6.90 -0.49 -3.52
N PHE A 139 6.92 0.72 -3.03
CA PHE A 139 5.97 1.21 -2.03
C PHE A 139 5.00 2.22 -2.64
N ALA A 140 3.72 2.08 -2.30
CA ALA A 140 2.71 3.09 -2.53
C ALA A 140 1.92 3.31 -1.24
N PHE A 141 1.89 4.56 -0.72
CA PHE A 141 1.17 4.90 0.51
C PHE A 141 0.76 6.38 0.52
N PRO A 142 -0.34 6.76 1.20
CA PRO A 142 -0.73 8.16 1.34
C PRO A 142 0.18 8.89 2.32
N ALA A 143 0.52 10.14 2.02
CA ALA A 143 1.18 10.99 3.01
C ALA A 143 0.21 11.27 4.18
N TRP A 144 0.67 11.10 5.43
CA TRP A 144 -0.23 11.22 6.59
C TRP A 144 -0.94 12.56 6.68
N GLN A 145 -0.32 13.67 6.26
CA GLN A 145 -0.92 15.01 6.33
C GLN A 145 -1.97 15.28 5.25
N MET A 146 -2.09 14.46 4.21
CA MET A 146 -3.08 14.69 3.16
C MET A 146 -4.52 14.66 3.73
N PRO A 147 -5.53 15.22 3.05
CA PRO A 147 -6.88 15.42 3.61
C PRO A 147 -7.50 14.19 4.29
N PHE A 148 -7.18 13.00 3.79
CA PHE A 148 -7.69 11.72 4.29
C PHE A 148 -6.56 10.74 4.68
N GLY A 149 -5.36 11.23 4.98
CA GLY A 149 -4.22 10.41 5.38
C GLY A 149 -4.39 9.63 6.69
N GLY A 150 -5.39 9.96 7.47
CA GLY A 150 -5.82 9.19 8.64
C GLY A 150 -6.85 8.11 8.34
N HIS A 151 -7.16 7.83 7.08
CA HIS A 151 -8.10 6.79 6.61
C HIS A 151 -9.53 6.90 7.14
N GLN A 152 -9.97 8.09 7.58
CA GLN A 152 -11.32 8.29 8.11
C GLN A 152 -12.45 7.95 7.13
N GLN A 153 -12.16 7.73 5.84
CA GLN A 153 -13.13 7.24 4.84
C GLN A 153 -13.70 5.85 5.21
N ILE A 154 -13.02 5.08 6.07
CA ILE A 154 -13.49 3.78 6.56
C ILE A 154 -14.56 3.91 7.65
N CYS A 155 -14.80 5.11 8.20
CA CYS A 155 -15.84 5.38 9.17
C CYS A 155 -17.22 4.94 8.66
N ARG A 156 -18.07 4.44 9.56
CA ARG A 156 -19.47 4.09 9.27
C ARG A 156 -20.31 5.36 9.11
N SER A 157 -20.06 6.36 9.93
CA SER A 157 -20.70 7.67 9.81
C SER A 157 -20.35 8.32 8.48
N LYS A 158 -21.38 8.65 7.70
CA LYS A 158 -21.22 9.38 6.43
C LYS A 158 -20.58 10.75 6.62
N PHE A 159 -20.79 11.37 7.80
CA PHE A 159 -20.18 12.65 8.14
C PHE A 159 -18.68 12.46 8.43
N CYS A 160 -18.32 11.57 9.36
CA CYS A 160 -16.91 11.28 9.68
C CYS A 160 -16.10 10.86 8.46
N SER A 161 -16.68 10.07 7.56
CA SER A 161 -15.99 9.58 6.36
C SER A 161 -15.69 10.65 5.32
N LYS A 162 -16.33 11.84 5.41
CA LYS A 162 -16.20 12.91 4.42
C LYS A 162 -15.45 14.16 4.91
N VAL A 163 -15.30 14.33 6.23
CA VAL A 163 -14.61 15.53 6.76
C VAL A 163 -13.10 15.34 6.70
N PRO A 164 -12.38 16.17 5.90
CA PRO A 164 -10.94 16.06 5.77
C PRO A 164 -10.20 16.53 7.03
N PHE A 165 -8.94 16.13 7.18
CA PHE A 165 -7.98 16.62 8.19
C PHE A 165 -8.32 16.33 9.66
N MET A 166 -9.41 15.62 9.99
CA MET A 166 -9.77 15.35 11.39
C MET A 166 -8.71 14.55 12.15
N HIS A 167 -7.98 13.68 11.45
CA HIS A 167 -6.88 12.90 12.01
C HIS A 167 -5.68 13.77 12.45
N VAL A 168 -5.56 15.01 11.97
CA VAL A 168 -4.46 15.92 12.35
C VAL A 168 -4.68 16.52 13.75
N LEU A 169 -5.94 16.61 14.20
CA LEU A 169 -6.30 17.15 15.50
C LEU A 169 -5.64 16.37 16.66
N PRO A 170 -5.48 16.97 17.85
CA PRO A 170 -5.04 16.25 19.05
C PRO A 170 -5.85 14.97 19.28
N VAL A 171 -5.19 13.92 19.81
CA VAL A 171 -5.78 12.57 19.95
C VAL A 171 -7.12 12.61 20.72
N PHE A 172 -7.19 13.39 21.80
CA PHE A 172 -8.40 13.46 22.63
C PHE A 172 -9.58 14.11 21.88
N ILE A 173 -9.33 15.13 21.04
CA ILE A 173 -10.36 15.77 20.22
C ILE A 173 -10.81 14.81 19.12
N TYR A 174 -9.87 14.18 18.41
CA TYR A 174 -10.18 13.25 17.34
C TYR A 174 -10.98 12.04 17.87
N LYS A 175 -10.57 11.48 19.02
CA LYS A 175 -11.28 10.36 19.67
C LYS A 175 -12.68 10.76 20.13
N ALA A 176 -12.84 11.95 20.71
CA ALA A 176 -14.14 12.47 21.13
C ALA A 176 -15.08 12.69 19.95
N TRP A 177 -14.54 13.23 18.84
CA TRP A 177 -15.28 13.42 17.60
C TRP A 177 -15.77 12.09 17.01
N LEU A 178 -14.89 11.06 16.90
CA LEU A 178 -15.29 9.74 16.42
C LEU A 178 -16.40 9.12 17.28
N LYS A 179 -16.29 9.21 18.61
CA LYS A 179 -17.31 8.73 19.54
C LYS A 179 -18.63 9.47 19.40
N LEU A 180 -18.62 10.80 19.26
CA LEU A 180 -19.80 11.65 19.10
C LEU A 180 -20.63 11.23 17.89
N PHE A 181 -19.96 10.80 16.80
CA PHE A 181 -20.61 10.33 15.57
C PHE A 181 -20.85 8.81 15.52
N GLY A 182 -20.74 8.12 16.67
CA GLY A 182 -21.17 6.72 16.83
C GLY A 182 -20.22 5.69 16.25
N GLU A 183 -18.93 6.02 16.06
CA GLU A 183 -17.96 5.02 15.62
C GLU A 183 -17.68 3.98 16.72
N GLN A 184 -17.58 2.72 16.33
CA GLN A 184 -17.32 1.61 17.25
C GLN A 184 -15.86 1.59 17.70
N LYS A 185 -15.61 0.96 18.85
CA LYS A 185 -14.30 0.94 19.50
C LYS A 185 -13.20 0.36 18.59
N ASP A 186 -13.47 -0.75 17.91
CA ASP A 186 -12.55 -1.39 16.97
C ASP A 186 -12.11 -0.42 15.85
N LYS A 187 -13.08 0.32 15.29
CA LYS A 187 -12.80 1.32 14.26
C LYS A 187 -12.02 2.52 14.78
N ILE A 188 -12.33 2.97 15.99
CA ILE A 188 -11.59 4.05 16.65
C ILE A 188 -10.15 3.60 16.91
N ASP A 189 -9.94 2.38 17.40
CA ASP A 189 -8.61 1.85 17.70
C ASP A 189 -7.76 1.69 16.41
N GLU A 190 -8.36 1.24 15.30
CA GLU A 190 -7.72 1.20 13.98
C GLU A 190 -7.29 2.60 13.51
N LEU A 191 -8.18 3.59 13.55
CA LEU A 191 -7.88 4.97 13.15
C LEU A 191 -6.82 5.63 14.04
N LEU A 192 -6.80 5.30 15.33
CA LEU A 192 -5.79 5.79 16.27
C LEU A 192 -4.43 5.10 16.05
N SER A 193 -4.40 3.85 15.60
CA SER A 193 -3.17 3.15 15.17
C SER A 193 -2.53 3.86 13.98
N ILE A 194 -3.30 4.13 12.94
CA ILE A 194 -2.82 4.91 11.77
C ILE A 194 -2.31 6.29 12.20
N LYS A 195 -3.02 6.93 13.15
CA LYS A 195 -2.57 8.21 13.71
C LYS A 195 -1.27 8.11 14.49
N ARG A 196 -0.97 6.99 15.18
CA ARG A 196 0.33 6.76 15.84
C ARG A 196 1.44 6.55 14.81
N SER A 197 1.15 5.77 13.77
CA SER A 197 2.08 5.50 12.66
C SER A 197 2.55 6.78 11.98
N ARG A 198 1.62 7.69 11.61
CA ARG A 198 1.90 8.99 10.95
C ARG A 198 2.96 8.86 9.86
N MET A 199 2.74 7.93 8.91
CA MET A 199 3.70 7.71 7.84
C MET A 199 3.78 8.93 6.93
N THR A 200 4.98 9.49 6.83
CA THR A 200 5.29 10.62 5.94
C THR A 200 6.46 10.25 5.03
N PRO A 201 6.62 10.93 3.87
CA PRO A 201 7.80 10.78 3.03
C PRO A 201 9.11 10.85 3.81
N GLU A 202 9.27 11.82 4.68
CA GLU A 202 10.50 12.04 5.44
C GLU A 202 10.79 10.91 6.46
N LYS A 203 9.74 10.34 7.06
CA LYS A 203 9.89 9.17 7.94
C LYS A 203 10.27 7.93 7.14
N PHE A 204 9.63 7.73 5.99
CA PHE A 204 9.93 6.63 5.08
C PHE A 204 11.38 6.70 4.59
N GLU A 205 11.82 7.86 4.12
CA GLU A 205 13.19 8.10 3.64
C GLU A 205 14.22 7.84 4.74
N LYS A 206 13.92 8.21 6.00
CA LYS A 206 14.77 7.90 7.17
C LYS A 206 14.83 6.40 7.48
N LEU A 207 13.70 5.68 7.34
CA LEU A 207 13.68 4.23 7.51
C LEU A 207 14.51 3.54 6.43
N CYS A 208 14.37 3.93 5.16
CA CYS A 208 15.21 3.42 4.08
C CYS A 208 16.71 3.59 4.39
N ALA A 209 17.12 4.81 4.73
CA ALA A 209 18.52 5.09 5.05
C ALA A 209 19.04 4.28 6.25
N ARG A 210 18.22 4.14 7.31
CA ARG A 210 18.57 3.37 8.51
C ARG A 210 18.80 1.90 8.23
N HIS A 211 18.00 1.31 7.33
CA HIS A 211 18.03 -0.11 7.03
C HIS A 211 18.85 -0.46 5.78
N GLY A 212 19.64 0.50 5.25
CA GLY A 212 20.53 0.25 4.12
C GLY A 212 19.77 0.03 2.80
N TYR A 213 18.71 0.80 2.58
CA TYR A 213 18.03 0.86 1.27
C TYR A 213 18.32 2.18 0.57
N GLU A 214 18.60 2.11 -0.73
CA GLU A 214 18.73 3.26 -1.62
C GLU A 214 17.40 3.53 -2.33
N ILE A 215 17.00 4.80 -2.38
CA ILE A 215 15.82 5.23 -3.13
C ILE A 215 16.23 5.48 -4.58
N LYS A 216 15.80 4.62 -5.49
CA LYS A 216 16.09 4.70 -6.93
C LYS A 216 15.22 5.70 -7.64
N ASP A 217 13.94 5.80 -7.24
CA ASP A 217 12.99 6.77 -7.78
C ASP A 217 11.88 7.05 -6.78
N ARG A 218 11.25 8.22 -6.94
CA ARG A 218 10.07 8.60 -6.15
C ARG A 218 9.14 9.51 -6.94
N ILE A 219 7.83 9.31 -6.76
CA ILE A 219 6.79 10.15 -7.34
C ILE A 219 5.81 10.56 -6.24
N PHE A 220 5.53 11.85 -6.15
CA PHE A 220 4.45 12.37 -5.31
C PHE A 220 3.25 12.68 -6.21
N TRP A 221 2.12 12.06 -5.90
CA TRP A 221 0.89 12.22 -6.67
C TRP A 221 -0.04 13.22 -6.00
N PHE A 222 -0.45 14.25 -6.72
CA PHE A 222 -1.54 15.13 -6.29
C PHE A 222 -2.89 14.41 -6.43
N PHE A 223 -3.16 13.82 -7.59
CA PHE A 223 -4.21 12.83 -7.78
C PHE A 223 -3.57 11.49 -8.10
N SER A 224 -3.72 10.54 -7.17
CA SER A 224 -3.08 9.22 -7.34
C SER A 224 -3.65 8.45 -8.53
N PRO A 225 -2.88 7.52 -9.12
CA PRO A 225 -3.36 6.65 -10.18
C PRO A 225 -4.67 5.92 -9.84
N HIS A 226 -4.81 5.46 -8.59
CA HIS A 226 -6.02 4.80 -8.13
C HIS A 226 -7.27 5.71 -8.17
N TYR A 227 -7.12 7.03 -8.18
CA TYR A 227 -8.24 7.97 -8.32
C TYR A 227 -8.84 7.98 -9.73
N LYS A 228 -8.10 7.50 -10.75
CA LYS A 228 -8.65 7.30 -12.10
C LYS A 228 -9.74 6.24 -12.09
N THR A 229 -9.46 5.09 -11.51
CA THR A 229 -10.43 3.98 -11.43
C THR A 229 -11.53 4.26 -10.41
N LYS A 230 -11.18 4.94 -9.31
CA LYS A 230 -12.09 5.19 -8.20
C LYS A 230 -13.05 6.36 -8.41
N PHE A 231 -12.59 7.45 -8.99
CA PHE A 231 -13.31 8.72 -9.08
C PHE A 231 -13.36 9.29 -10.50
N ASN A 232 -12.80 8.58 -11.48
CA ASN A 232 -12.62 9.06 -12.86
C ASN A 232 -11.82 10.38 -12.94
N LEU A 233 -10.84 10.56 -12.03
CA LEU A 233 -9.97 11.73 -12.03
C LEU A 233 -8.67 11.41 -12.76
N THR A 234 -8.22 12.31 -13.65
CA THR A 234 -6.94 12.15 -14.33
C THR A 234 -5.80 12.21 -13.31
N PRO A 235 -4.90 11.21 -13.25
CA PRO A 235 -3.76 11.23 -12.36
C PRO A 235 -2.83 12.41 -12.66
N HIS A 236 -2.43 13.11 -11.62
CA HIS A 236 -1.49 14.23 -11.74
C HIS A 236 -0.37 14.11 -10.71
N ARG A 237 0.87 14.20 -11.16
CA ARG A 237 2.01 14.34 -10.26
C ARG A 237 1.93 15.69 -9.54
N LEU A 238 2.43 15.72 -8.32
CA LEU A 238 2.56 16.98 -7.59
C LEU A 238 3.46 17.94 -8.39
N TRP A 239 3.09 19.21 -8.43
CA TRP A 239 3.88 20.26 -9.08
C TRP A 239 5.33 20.27 -8.57
N LYS A 240 6.31 20.21 -9.50
CA LYS A 240 7.73 19.99 -9.18
C LYS A 240 8.27 20.92 -8.07
N PRO A 241 8.09 22.26 -8.09
CA PRO A 241 8.57 23.12 -7.02
C PRO A 241 8.02 22.72 -5.65
N LEU A 242 6.71 22.40 -5.55
CA LEU A 242 6.08 21.98 -4.31
C LEU A 242 6.58 20.61 -3.85
N ALA A 243 6.82 19.70 -4.78
CA ALA A 243 7.37 18.37 -4.49
C ALA A 243 8.76 18.40 -3.84
N HIS A 244 9.52 19.49 -4.03
CA HIS A 244 10.84 19.69 -3.43
C HIS A 244 10.80 20.36 -2.06
N ILE A 245 9.63 20.79 -1.55
CA ILE A 245 9.50 21.40 -0.23
C ILE A 245 9.09 20.32 0.78
N PRO A 246 10.03 19.80 1.61
CA PRO A 246 9.73 18.78 2.61
C PRO A 246 8.62 19.24 3.56
N TYR A 247 7.85 18.32 4.09
CA TYR A 247 6.70 18.51 4.97
C TYR A 247 5.52 19.26 4.34
N LEU A 248 5.74 20.34 3.56
CA LEU A 248 4.66 21.05 2.87
C LEU A 248 4.02 20.19 1.77
N ARG A 249 4.84 19.50 0.97
CA ARG A 249 4.39 18.55 -0.07
C ARG A 249 3.40 17.50 0.45
N ASN A 250 3.54 17.09 1.71
CA ASN A 250 2.75 16.02 2.31
C ASN A 250 1.25 16.36 2.39
N TRP A 251 0.90 17.64 2.51
CA TRP A 251 -0.49 18.09 2.56
C TRP A 251 -1.22 17.93 1.23
N PHE A 252 -0.47 17.84 0.14
CA PHE A 252 -0.97 17.79 -1.23
C PHE A 252 -0.67 16.44 -1.91
N THR A 253 -0.08 15.48 -1.20
CA THR A 253 0.33 14.19 -1.76
C THR A 253 -0.67 13.10 -1.34
N THR A 254 -1.51 12.69 -2.29
CA THR A 254 -2.51 11.64 -2.06
C THR A 254 -1.94 10.23 -2.11
N SER A 255 -0.80 10.05 -2.77
CA SER A 255 -0.01 8.82 -2.75
C SER A 255 1.46 9.12 -3.05
N CYS A 256 2.34 8.49 -2.30
CA CYS A 256 3.78 8.49 -2.49
C CYS A 256 4.17 7.18 -3.15
N PHE A 257 4.78 7.22 -4.33
CA PHE A 257 5.46 6.06 -4.91
C PHE A 257 6.93 6.15 -4.61
N TYR A 258 7.49 5.06 -4.10
CA TYR A 258 8.92 4.89 -3.89
C TYR A 258 9.38 3.57 -4.49
N LEU A 259 10.45 3.63 -5.22
CA LEU A 259 11.21 2.46 -5.66
C LEU A 259 12.52 2.42 -4.90
N ILE A 260 12.76 1.36 -4.18
CA ILE A 260 13.97 1.17 -3.38
C ILE A 260 14.66 -0.15 -3.73
N GLU A 261 15.96 -0.22 -3.51
CA GLU A 261 16.77 -1.44 -3.57
C GLU A 261 17.70 -1.50 -2.36
N GLU A 262 18.24 -2.67 -2.05
CA GLU A 262 19.25 -2.80 -0.99
C GLU A 262 20.54 -2.09 -1.42
N SER A 263 21.10 -1.26 -0.53
CA SER A 263 22.36 -0.56 -0.80
C SER A 263 23.50 -1.57 -0.89
N LYS A 264 24.31 -1.45 -1.92
CA LYS A 264 25.49 -2.32 -2.14
C LYS A 264 26.64 -2.00 -1.21
#